data_72a7c0bcc7e092ae5fdaccd4aa049fe6
#
_entry.id   72a7c0bcc7e092ae5fdaccd4aa049fe6
#
_cell.length_a   1.000
_cell.length_b   1.000
_cell.length_c   1.000
_cell.angle_alpha   90.00
_cell.angle_beta   90.00
_cell.angle_gamma   90.00
#
_symmetry.space_group_name_H-M   'P 1'
#
loop_
_entity.id
_entity.type
_entity.pdbx_description
1 polymer ?
#
loop_
_entity_poly.entity_id
_entity_poly.type
_entity_poly.pdbx_seq_one_letter_code
_entity_poly.pdbx_strand_id
1 'polypeptide(L)'
;MLFRSGAETVALQQTSAYRWARVSDQALAWHLRRNCSVTPRQLALLYAGLSAVSLTIGVGFWMMGATLVLGFAGLELVAVGAAFLVYARHAADGETVSLQGERLIVERECAGRRERLEFCCAHVRIAPPASGQGLIELMAHGRRVDLGRHVRPEWRPGLAGEMRSALQAMGRQAVC
;
A
#
# COMPACT_ATOMS: atom_id res chain seq x y z
N MET A 1 33.33 -11.51 27.68
CA MET A 1 32.32 -10.77 28.45
C MET A 1 31.70 -9.75 27.52
N LEU A 2 30.54 -10.07 26.94
CA LEU A 2 29.91 -9.31 25.86
C LEU A 2 28.93 -8.31 26.48
N PHE A 3 29.25 -7.04 26.42
CA PHE A 3 28.32 -5.95 26.63
C PHE A 3 27.33 -5.89 25.45
N ARG A 4 26.23 -6.58 25.56
CA ARG A 4 25.11 -6.44 24.63
C ARG A 4 24.43 -5.10 24.95
N SER A 5 24.60 -4.16 24.04
CA SER A 5 24.20 -2.77 24.18
C SER A 5 22.71 -2.64 24.53
N GLY A 6 22.37 -1.86 25.56
CA GLY A 6 21.01 -1.61 26.02
C GLY A 6 20.07 -1.04 24.94
N ALA A 7 20.63 -0.45 23.88
CA ALA A 7 19.89 0.05 22.72
C ALA A 7 19.17 -1.07 21.93
N GLU A 8 19.80 -2.25 21.81
CA GLU A 8 19.20 -3.41 21.11
C GLU A 8 18.01 -3.99 21.89
N THR A 9 18.08 -3.98 23.19
CA THR A 9 16.99 -4.45 24.06
C THR A 9 15.79 -3.49 24.05
N VAL A 10 16.03 -2.19 24.01
CA VAL A 10 14.98 -1.16 23.91
C VAL A 10 14.30 -1.21 22.54
N ALA A 11 15.06 -1.38 21.46
CA ALA A 11 14.50 -1.52 20.09
C ALA A 11 13.61 -2.77 19.97
N LEU A 12 14.02 -3.91 20.53
CA LEU A 12 13.23 -5.15 20.52
C LEU A 12 11.94 -5.04 21.38
N GLN A 13 11.97 -4.32 22.48
CA GLN A 13 10.78 -4.06 23.30
C GLN A 13 9.80 -3.12 22.62
N GLN A 14 10.29 -2.12 21.86
CA GLN A 14 9.43 -1.22 21.09
C GLN A 14 8.76 -1.94 19.90
N THR A 15 9.41 -2.92 19.27
CA THR A 15 8.84 -3.70 18.18
C THR A 15 7.65 -4.56 18.64
N SER A 16 7.61 -5.00 19.87
CA SER A 16 6.51 -5.79 20.44
C SER A 16 5.28 -4.96 20.84
N ALA A 17 5.43 -3.64 20.96
CA ALA A 17 4.35 -2.74 21.38
C ALA A 17 3.38 -2.39 20.25
N TYR A 18 3.79 -2.55 18.99
CA TYR A 18 3.00 -2.18 17.81
C TYR A 18 2.70 -3.41 16.95
N ARG A 19 1.43 -3.60 16.61
CA ARG A 19 0.97 -4.75 15.83
C ARG A 19 1.08 -4.52 14.32
N TRP A 20 0.84 -3.30 13.86
CA TRP A 20 0.77 -2.95 12.44
C TRP A 20 1.92 -2.05 11.99
N ALA A 21 2.61 -1.40 12.92
CA ALA A 21 3.76 -0.57 12.59
C ALA A 21 5.04 -1.39 12.42
N ARG A 22 5.87 -0.96 11.49
CA ARG A 22 7.27 -1.34 11.42
C ARG A 22 8.10 -0.29 12.11
N VAL A 23 8.88 -0.71 13.09
CA VAL A 23 9.81 0.16 13.81
C VAL A 23 11.15 0.10 13.08
N SER A 24 11.66 1.24 12.65
CA SER A 24 13.02 1.43 12.18
C SER A 24 13.74 2.37 13.14
N ASP A 25 15.07 2.43 13.13
CA ASP A 25 15.89 3.17 14.11
C ASP A 25 15.50 4.65 14.29
N GLN A 26 14.82 5.25 13.32
CA GLN A 26 14.40 6.66 13.36
C GLN A 26 12.95 6.90 12.92
N ALA A 27 12.18 5.87 12.60
CA ALA A 27 10.84 6.03 12.08
C ALA A 27 9.91 4.88 12.48
N LEU A 28 8.67 5.23 12.76
CA LEU A 28 7.57 4.30 12.90
C LEU A 28 6.71 4.37 11.63
N ALA A 29 6.59 3.27 10.89
CA ALA A 29 5.90 3.27 9.60
C ALA A 29 4.78 2.23 9.55
N TRP A 30 3.60 2.66 9.11
CA TRP A 30 2.45 1.82 8.79
C TRP A 30 2.31 1.73 7.29
N HIS A 31 2.45 0.51 6.74
CA HIS A 31 2.28 0.26 5.32
C HIS A 31 0.90 -0.32 5.06
N LEU A 32 -0.01 0.50 4.58
CA LEU A 32 -1.41 0.17 4.29
C LEU A 32 -1.55 -0.13 2.80
N ARG A 33 -1.04 -1.29 2.38
CA ARG A 33 -1.07 -1.70 0.98
C ARG A 33 -2.24 -2.64 0.69
N ARG A 34 -2.75 -2.56 -0.52
CA ARG A 34 -3.69 -3.55 -1.05
C ARG A 34 -2.98 -4.92 -1.08
N ASN A 35 -3.62 -5.93 -0.52
CA ASN A 35 -3.08 -7.29 -0.55
C ASN A 35 -3.30 -7.87 -1.95
N CYS A 36 -2.38 -7.58 -2.88
CA CYS A 36 -2.41 -8.15 -4.21
C CYS A 36 -1.63 -9.45 -4.22
N SER A 37 -2.33 -10.58 -4.45
CA SER A 37 -1.74 -11.92 -4.49
C SER A 37 -0.81 -12.13 -5.69
N VAL A 38 -0.94 -11.32 -6.75
CA VAL A 38 -0.16 -11.44 -8.00
C VAL A 38 0.67 -10.19 -8.20
N THR A 39 1.96 -10.38 -8.39
CA THR A 39 2.87 -9.27 -8.71
C THR A 39 2.71 -8.85 -10.18
N PRO A 40 2.93 -7.56 -10.53
CA PRO A 40 2.88 -7.11 -11.92
C PRO A 40 3.78 -7.92 -12.87
N ARG A 41 4.94 -8.40 -12.37
CA ARG A 41 5.85 -9.23 -13.15
C ARG A 41 5.27 -10.61 -13.45
N GLN A 42 4.65 -11.26 -12.47
CA GLN A 42 3.97 -12.55 -12.66
C GLN A 42 2.83 -12.42 -13.65
N LEU A 43 2.05 -11.32 -13.56
CA LEU A 43 0.97 -11.03 -14.49
C LEU A 43 1.49 -10.83 -15.91
N ALA A 44 2.60 -10.10 -16.09
CA ALA A 44 3.22 -9.89 -17.40
C ALA A 44 3.72 -11.20 -18.02
N LEU A 45 4.34 -12.09 -17.23
CA LEU A 45 4.79 -13.40 -17.68
C LEU A 45 3.61 -14.30 -18.10
N LEU A 46 2.53 -14.31 -17.31
CA LEU A 46 1.32 -15.06 -17.63
C LEU A 46 0.70 -14.57 -18.94
N TYR A 47 0.61 -13.26 -19.13
CA TYR A 47 0.09 -12.66 -20.35
C TYR A 47 0.97 -12.96 -21.57
N ALA A 48 2.29 -12.89 -21.41
CA ALA A 48 3.22 -13.24 -22.49
C ALA A 48 3.08 -14.72 -22.92
N GLY A 49 2.95 -15.63 -21.95
CA GLY A 49 2.69 -17.04 -22.24
C GLY A 49 1.37 -17.27 -22.98
N LEU A 50 0.28 -16.65 -22.47
CA LEU A 50 -1.02 -16.71 -23.12
C LEU A 50 -0.96 -16.18 -24.55
N SER A 51 -0.29 -15.03 -24.74
CA SER A 51 -0.14 -14.40 -26.07
C SER A 51 0.65 -15.30 -27.03
N ALA A 52 1.73 -15.92 -26.57
CA ALA A 52 2.53 -16.82 -27.40
C ALA A 52 1.69 -18.02 -27.88
N VAL A 53 0.93 -18.65 -26.99
CA VAL A 53 0.06 -19.79 -27.34
C VAL A 53 -1.05 -19.36 -28.31
N SER A 54 -1.77 -18.28 -27.99
CA SER A 54 -2.87 -17.78 -28.85
C SER A 54 -2.38 -17.40 -30.25
N LEU A 55 -1.24 -16.71 -30.35
CA LEU A 55 -0.68 -16.33 -31.65
C LEU A 55 -0.19 -17.55 -32.44
N THR A 56 0.43 -18.54 -31.78
CA THR A 56 0.86 -19.78 -32.43
C THR A 56 -0.33 -20.51 -33.06
N ILE A 57 -1.41 -20.65 -32.31
CA ILE A 57 -2.67 -21.25 -32.80
C ILE A 57 -3.24 -20.41 -33.97
N GLY A 58 -3.33 -19.09 -33.79
CA GLY A 58 -3.85 -18.18 -34.78
C GLY A 58 -3.08 -18.24 -36.12
N VAL A 59 -1.74 -18.28 -36.03
CA VAL A 59 -0.87 -18.45 -37.26
C VAL A 59 -1.11 -19.81 -37.89
N GLY A 60 -1.23 -20.88 -37.10
CA GLY A 60 -1.54 -22.21 -37.66
C GLY A 60 -2.85 -22.23 -38.45
N PHE A 61 -3.92 -21.62 -37.92
CA PHE A 61 -5.20 -21.48 -38.63
C PHE A 61 -5.12 -20.57 -39.87
N TRP A 62 -4.33 -19.49 -39.77
CA TRP A 62 -4.09 -18.61 -40.89
C TRP A 62 -3.43 -19.32 -42.05
N MET A 63 -2.44 -20.19 -41.81
CA MET A 63 -1.80 -21.01 -42.82
C MET A 63 -2.76 -22.01 -43.49
N MET A 64 -3.83 -22.43 -42.80
CA MET A 64 -4.91 -23.26 -43.36
C MET A 64 -6.00 -22.46 -44.06
N GLY A 65 -5.83 -21.13 -44.21
CA GLY A 65 -6.77 -20.24 -44.91
C GLY A 65 -7.83 -19.60 -44.00
N ALA A 66 -7.87 -19.91 -42.72
CA ALA A 66 -8.81 -19.34 -41.75
C ALA A 66 -8.30 -18.01 -41.16
N THR A 67 -8.22 -16.97 -42.00
CA THR A 67 -7.61 -15.66 -41.68
C THR A 67 -8.31 -14.92 -40.51
N LEU A 68 -9.62 -15.11 -40.35
CA LEU A 68 -10.41 -14.44 -39.33
C LEU A 68 -10.01 -14.86 -37.88
N VAL A 69 -9.47 -16.08 -37.71
CA VAL A 69 -9.06 -16.59 -36.41
C VAL A 69 -7.92 -15.74 -35.83
N LEU A 70 -6.92 -15.39 -36.65
CA LEU A 70 -5.80 -14.56 -36.23
C LEU A 70 -6.25 -13.14 -35.91
N GLY A 71 -7.16 -12.56 -36.70
CA GLY A 71 -7.73 -11.23 -36.39
C GLY A 71 -8.49 -11.18 -35.07
N PHE A 72 -9.32 -12.21 -34.83
CA PHE A 72 -10.06 -12.34 -33.59
C PHE A 72 -9.13 -12.54 -32.40
N ALA A 73 -8.14 -13.42 -32.48
CA ALA A 73 -7.15 -13.65 -31.42
C ALA A 73 -6.36 -12.36 -31.09
N GLY A 74 -5.99 -11.58 -32.12
CA GLY A 74 -5.34 -10.30 -31.94
C GLY A 74 -6.21 -9.30 -31.15
N LEU A 75 -7.50 -9.19 -31.52
CA LEU A 75 -8.44 -8.31 -30.81
C LEU A 75 -8.61 -8.72 -29.33
N GLU A 76 -8.76 -10.02 -29.08
CA GLU A 76 -8.89 -10.58 -27.74
C GLU A 76 -7.64 -10.28 -26.88
N LEU A 77 -6.45 -10.49 -27.43
CA LEU A 77 -5.19 -10.19 -26.73
C LEU A 77 -5.06 -8.70 -26.41
N VAL A 78 -5.45 -7.81 -27.31
CA VAL A 78 -5.45 -6.37 -27.03
C VAL A 78 -6.41 -6.03 -25.88
N ALA A 79 -7.62 -6.59 -25.89
CA ALA A 79 -8.60 -6.36 -24.83
C ALA A 79 -8.10 -6.87 -23.46
N VAL A 80 -7.57 -8.09 -23.41
CA VAL A 80 -7.00 -8.68 -22.19
C VAL A 80 -5.77 -7.90 -21.73
N GLY A 81 -4.90 -7.50 -22.66
CA GLY A 81 -3.72 -6.69 -22.36
C GLY A 81 -4.08 -5.33 -21.75
N ALA A 82 -5.09 -4.67 -22.30
CA ALA A 82 -5.60 -3.41 -21.75
C ALA A 82 -6.14 -3.61 -20.33
N ALA A 83 -6.92 -4.66 -20.07
CA ALA A 83 -7.42 -4.98 -18.73
C ALA A 83 -6.26 -5.25 -17.76
N PHE A 84 -5.23 -5.97 -18.17
CA PHE A 84 -4.03 -6.23 -17.36
C PHE A 84 -3.23 -4.96 -17.07
N LEU A 85 -3.12 -4.05 -18.03
CA LEU A 85 -2.45 -2.77 -17.83
C LEU A 85 -3.18 -1.91 -16.79
N VAL A 86 -4.52 -1.87 -16.87
CA VAL A 86 -5.33 -1.17 -15.86
C VAL A 86 -5.14 -1.81 -14.48
N TYR A 87 -5.20 -3.14 -14.38
CA TYR A 87 -4.96 -3.85 -13.13
C TYR A 87 -3.56 -3.57 -12.56
N ALA A 88 -2.51 -3.66 -13.40
CA ALA A 88 -1.14 -3.45 -12.98
C ALA A 88 -0.89 -2.03 -12.44
N ARG A 89 -1.53 -1.02 -13.05
CA ARG A 89 -1.46 0.38 -12.56
C ARG A 89 -2.05 0.54 -11.16
N HIS A 90 -3.10 -0.21 -10.82
CA HIS A 90 -3.77 -0.13 -9.53
C HIS A 90 -3.22 -1.15 -8.50
N ALA A 91 -2.39 -2.09 -8.94
CA ALA A 91 -1.79 -3.09 -8.05
C ALA A 91 -0.75 -2.49 -7.09
N ALA A 92 -0.15 -1.35 -7.45
CA ALA A 92 0.80 -0.61 -6.63
C ALA A 92 0.14 0.36 -5.65
N ASP A 93 -1.19 0.54 -5.74
CA ASP A 93 -1.92 1.48 -4.89
C ASP A 93 -1.74 1.13 -3.41
N GLY A 94 -1.37 2.13 -2.63
CA GLY A 94 -1.14 1.97 -1.19
C GLY A 94 -1.00 3.29 -0.48
N GLU A 95 -1.12 3.22 0.84
CA GLU A 95 -0.90 4.34 1.73
C GLU A 95 0.24 3.96 2.69
N THR A 96 1.19 4.85 2.89
CA THR A 96 2.23 4.70 3.90
C THR A 96 2.14 5.89 4.83
N VAL A 97 1.97 5.62 6.11
CA VAL A 97 2.00 6.64 7.15
C VAL A 97 3.29 6.43 7.92
N SER A 98 4.14 7.42 7.96
CA SER A 98 5.41 7.36 8.72
C SER A 98 5.53 8.50 9.69
N LEU A 99 5.99 8.16 10.89
CA LEU A 99 6.24 9.07 11.98
C LEU A 99 7.76 9.21 12.14
N GLN A 100 8.29 10.38 11.85
CA GLN A 100 9.72 10.68 11.89
C GLN A 100 9.96 11.92 12.76
N GLY A 101 10.48 11.73 13.96
CA GLY A 101 10.60 12.81 14.92
C GLY A 101 9.26 13.52 15.12
N GLU A 102 9.21 14.83 14.94
CA GLU A 102 8.00 15.64 15.11
C GLU A 102 7.10 15.71 13.86
N ARG A 103 7.39 14.95 12.82
CA ARG A 103 6.67 14.97 11.54
C ARG A 103 5.93 13.68 11.29
N LEU A 104 4.66 13.81 10.96
CA LEU A 104 3.84 12.75 10.38
C LEU A 104 3.80 12.93 8.87
N ILE A 105 4.28 11.95 8.15
CA ILE A 105 4.32 11.94 6.69
C ILE A 105 3.32 10.91 6.20
N VAL A 106 2.40 11.34 5.37
CA VAL A 106 1.42 10.49 4.68
C VAL A 106 1.79 10.44 3.22
N GLU A 107 2.20 9.29 2.74
CA GLU A 107 2.45 9.03 1.33
C GLU A 107 1.33 8.16 0.79
N ARG A 108 0.72 8.62 -0.28
CA ARG A 108 -0.35 7.93 -0.98
C ARG A 108 0.07 7.66 -2.41
N GLU A 109 0.01 6.43 -2.84
CA GLU A 109 0.24 6.05 -4.23
C GLU A 109 -1.09 5.57 -4.83
N CYS A 110 -1.54 6.26 -5.89
CA CYS A 110 -2.76 5.93 -6.61
C CYS A 110 -2.50 6.00 -8.12
N ALA A 111 -2.66 4.88 -8.82
CA ALA A 111 -2.45 4.75 -10.27
C ALA A 111 -1.09 5.31 -10.76
N GLY A 112 -0.02 5.12 -9.96
CA GLY A 112 1.32 5.62 -10.25
C GLY A 112 1.57 7.08 -9.92
N ARG A 113 0.59 7.79 -9.36
CA ARG A 113 0.76 9.14 -8.81
C ARG A 113 1.06 9.04 -7.33
N ARG A 114 2.15 9.68 -6.90
CA ARG A 114 2.53 9.79 -5.49
C ARG A 114 2.16 11.17 -4.97
N GLU A 115 1.37 11.17 -3.93
CA GLU A 115 1.05 12.36 -3.14
C GLU A 115 1.73 12.19 -1.78
N ARG A 116 2.48 13.20 -1.35
CA ARG A 116 3.14 13.25 -0.05
C ARG A 116 2.64 14.46 0.72
N LEU A 117 2.10 14.20 1.89
CA LEU A 117 1.61 15.22 2.82
C LEU A 117 2.42 15.12 4.10
N GLU A 118 2.92 16.27 4.57
CA GLU A 118 3.66 16.37 5.82
C GLU A 118 2.89 17.21 6.82
N PHE A 119 2.80 16.71 8.05
CA PHE A 119 2.09 17.38 9.15
C PHE A 119 2.98 17.40 10.38
N CYS A 120 2.90 18.50 11.15
CA CYS A 120 3.51 18.56 12.48
C CYS A 120 2.67 17.74 13.45
N CYS A 121 3.30 16.80 14.18
CA CYS A 121 2.62 15.87 15.09
C CYS A 121 1.79 16.57 16.16
N ALA A 122 2.22 17.76 16.63
CA ALA A 122 1.52 18.55 17.62
C ALA A 122 0.09 18.96 17.20
N HIS A 123 -0.16 19.08 15.90
CA HIS A 123 -1.45 19.53 15.38
C HIS A 123 -2.26 18.39 14.74
N VAL A 124 -1.78 17.16 14.81
CA VAL A 124 -2.45 15.99 14.25
C VAL A 124 -3.42 15.39 15.26
N ARG A 125 -4.65 15.18 14.81
CA ARG A 125 -5.67 14.40 15.52
C ARG A 125 -6.10 13.23 14.65
N ILE A 126 -6.10 12.04 15.21
CA ILE A 126 -6.57 10.83 14.54
C ILE A 126 -7.88 10.44 15.18
N ALA A 127 -8.95 10.44 14.40
CA ALA A 127 -10.25 9.95 14.82
C ALA A 127 -10.48 8.53 14.27
N PRO A 128 -11.03 7.62 15.07
CA PRO A 128 -11.48 6.33 14.59
C PRO A 128 -12.62 6.52 13.62
N PRO A 129 -12.90 5.55 12.73
CA PRO A 129 -14.04 5.63 11.83
C PRO A 129 -15.35 5.87 12.60
N ALA A 130 -16.12 6.84 12.15
CA ALA A 130 -17.41 7.20 12.75
C ALA A 130 -18.48 6.08 12.60
N SER A 131 -18.31 5.20 11.61
CA SER A 131 -19.15 4.03 11.38
C SER A 131 -18.26 2.80 11.16
N GLY A 132 -18.81 1.58 11.35
CA GLY A 132 -18.04 0.35 11.18
C GLY A 132 -17.36 0.16 9.80
N GLN A 133 -17.78 0.92 8.79
CA GLN A 133 -17.19 0.89 7.44
C GLN A 133 -16.43 2.20 7.10
N GLY A 134 -16.43 3.19 7.98
CA GLY A 134 -15.76 4.48 7.76
C GLY A 134 -14.25 4.36 7.62
N LEU A 135 -13.62 5.40 7.09
CA LEU A 135 -12.16 5.54 7.03
C LEU A 135 -11.63 6.17 8.32
N ILE A 136 -10.35 6.00 8.58
CA ILE A 136 -9.67 6.68 9.67
C ILE A 136 -9.49 8.14 9.27
N GLU A 137 -9.94 9.07 10.09
CA GLU A 137 -9.83 10.48 9.81
C GLU A 137 -8.58 11.06 10.49
N LEU A 138 -7.70 11.60 9.69
CA LEU A 138 -6.57 12.40 10.13
C LEU A 138 -6.91 13.88 9.93
N MET A 139 -6.92 14.63 10.99
CA MET A 139 -7.16 16.09 10.95
C MET A 139 -5.88 16.82 11.37
N ALA A 140 -5.40 17.73 10.52
CA ALA A 140 -4.25 18.57 10.81
C ALA A 140 -4.40 19.92 10.10
N HIS A 141 -4.20 21.02 10.83
CA HIS A 141 -4.29 22.40 10.30
C HIS A 141 -5.57 22.68 9.50
N GLY A 142 -6.72 22.16 9.95
CA GLY A 142 -7.99 22.33 9.24
C GLY A 142 -8.14 21.47 7.98
N ARG A 143 -7.15 20.66 7.62
CA ARG A 143 -7.23 19.68 6.54
C ARG A 143 -7.65 18.32 7.10
N ARG A 144 -8.54 17.66 6.38
CA ARG A 144 -8.98 16.29 6.64
C ARG A 144 -8.36 15.36 5.60
N VAL A 145 -7.74 14.30 6.06
CA VAL A 145 -7.17 13.24 5.22
C VAL A 145 -7.73 11.91 5.68
N ASP A 146 -8.37 11.19 4.77
CA ASP A 146 -8.95 9.88 5.07
C ASP A 146 -7.91 8.80 4.81
N LEU A 147 -7.66 7.93 5.80
CA LEU A 147 -6.66 6.86 5.77
C LEU A 147 -7.30 5.49 5.91
N GLY A 148 -6.57 4.46 5.46
CA GLY A 148 -6.99 3.06 5.63
C GLY A 148 -7.98 2.59 4.58
N ARG A 149 -7.98 3.18 3.37
CA ARG A 149 -8.81 2.73 2.25
C ARG A 149 -8.54 1.27 1.88
N HIS A 150 -7.29 0.82 2.02
CA HIS A 150 -6.85 -0.53 1.70
C HIS A 150 -6.80 -1.47 2.91
N VAL A 151 -7.27 -1.02 4.07
CA VAL A 151 -7.36 -1.79 5.31
C VAL A 151 -8.78 -2.30 5.50
N ARG A 152 -8.92 -3.55 5.95
CA ARG A 152 -10.24 -4.13 6.26
C ARG A 152 -10.94 -3.29 7.34
N PRO A 153 -12.26 -3.08 7.23
CA PRO A 153 -13.02 -2.25 8.17
C PRO A 153 -12.82 -2.65 9.64
N GLU A 154 -12.76 -3.95 9.92
CA GLU A 154 -12.63 -4.49 11.28
C GLU A 154 -11.30 -4.09 11.95
N TRP A 155 -10.27 -3.82 11.16
CA TRP A 155 -8.92 -3.49 11.68
C TRP A 155 -8.66 -2.00 11.80
N ARG A 156 -9.47 -1.16 11.16
CA ARG A 156 -9.31 0.31 11.18
C ARG A 156 -9.38 0.92 12.57
N PRO A 157 -10.30 0.53 13.48
CA PRO A 157 -10.34 1.10 14.82
C PRO A 157 -9.08 0.79 15.62
N GLY A 158 -8.58 -0.46 15.55
CA GLY A 158 -7.34 -0.85 16.22
C GLY A 158 -6.12 -0.11 15.66
N LEU A 159 -6.02 0.01 14.35
CA LEU A 159 -4.96 0.77 13.68
C LEU A 159 -4.99 2.26 14.07
N ALA A 160 -6.17 2.88 14.09
CA ALA A 160 -6.33 4.26 14.53
C ALA A 160 -5.92 4.45 16.01
N GLY A 161 -6.23 3.47 16.86
CA GLY A 161 -5.80 3.44 18.25
C GLY A 161 -4.28 3.38 18.39
N GLU A 162 -3.64 2.49 17.63
CA GLU A 162 -2.18 2.34 17.61
C GLU A 162 -1.47 3.61 17.15
N MET A 163 -1.92 4.20 16.03
CA MET A 163 -1.38 5.46 15.52
C MET A 163 -1.52 6.61 16.51
N ARG A 164 -2.68 6.68 17.21
CA ARG A 164 -2.92 7.70 18.23
C ARG A 164 -1.99 7.53 19.44
N SER A 165 -1.81 6.30 19.90
CA SER A 165 -0.91 6.00 21.02
C SER A 165 0.54 6.35 20.67
N ALA A 166 0.97 6.08 19.43
CA ALA A 166 2.30 6.43 18.96
C ALA A 166 2.51 7.96 18.91
N LEU A 167 1.54 8.72 18.40
CA LEU A 167 1.59 10.19 18.40
C LEU A 167 1.66 10.75 19.84
N GLN A 168 0.89 10.21 20.76
CA GLN A 168 0.91 10.65 22.17
C GLN A 168 2.24 10.32 22.87
N ALA A 169 2.84 9.18 22.55
CA ALA A 169 4.15 8.79 23.09
C ALA A 169 5.25 9.76 22.63
N MET A 170 5.24 10.13 21.35
CA MET A 170 6.19 11.10 20.80
C MET A 170 5.96 12.53 21.32
N GLY A 171 4.71 12.97 21.44
CA GLY A 171 4.40 14.30 22.00
C GLY A 171 4.84 14.47 23.45
N ARG A 172 4.92 13.38 24.22
CA ARG A 172 5.48 13.39 25.58
C ARG A 172 7.01 13.49 25.61
N GLN A 173 7.68 12.96 24.61
CA GLN A 173 9.15 13.04 24.50
C GLN A 173 9.64 14.41 24.03
N ALA A 174 8.81 15.16 23.31
CA ALA A 174 9.15 16.51 22.83
C ALA A 174 9.00 17.62 23.89
N VAL A 175 8.44 17.30 25.07
CA VAL A 175 8.19 18.25 26.17
C VAL A 175 9.23 18.12 27.32
N CYS A 176 10.20 17.21 27.21
CA CYS A 176 11.27 17.05 28.22
C CYS A 176 12.58 17.70 27.78
#